data_5bd0bdeb2e28b4f7ffd55558c1356cac
#
_entry.id   5bd0bdeb2e28b4f7ffd55558c1356cac
#
_cell.length_a   1.000
_cell.length_b   1.000
_cell.length_c   1.000
_cell.angle_alpha   90.00
_cell.angle_beta   90.00
_cell.angle_gamma   90.00
#
_symmetry.space_group_name_H-M   'P 1'
#
loop_
_entity.id
_entity.type
_entity.pdbx_description
1 polymer ?
#
loop_
_entity_poly.entity_id
_entity_poly.type
_entity_poly.pdbx_seq_one_letter_code
_entity_poly.pdbx_strand_id
1 'polypeptide(L)'
;NVLWGFLAPLRGTRGQIMLTQVFNLTGQDYSFTSIDIDLRHYFFIDKQYVIALRGVGGKIMGSEKEYFKYYIGGFNTLRGHPFVEYGGSNVFLFNAEFRFTFIESINMGWPLFLKIGNIGGVLFIDTGSAWGNSYTFFNKETDRFEDFKMDMGFGFRLTVYPIVILKLDYAWPYYYGKFGEKEILFSLGYEF
;
A
#
# COMPACT_ATOMS: atom_id res chain seq x y z
N ASN A 1 9.34 -16.02 -8.14
CA ASN A 1 8.98 -16.85 -6.98
C ASN A 1 9.26 -16.08 -5.70
N VAL A 2 8.35 -16.18 -4.74
CA VAL A 2 8.44 -15.53 -3.43
C VAL A 2 8.58 -16.60 -2.36
N LEU A 3 9.60 -16.45 -1.49
CA LEU A 3 9.72 -17.26 -0.29
C LEU A 3 8.90 -16.58 0.82
N TRP A 4 7.91 -17.29 1.33
CA TRP A 4 7.06 -16.83 2.42
C TRP A 4 7.63 -17.26 3.77
N GLY A 5 7.68 -16.32 4.71
CA GLY A 5 7.71 -16.64 6.13
C GLY A 5 6.33 -17.08 6.59
N PHE A 6 6.11 -17.12 7.89
CA PHE A 6 4.86 -17.67 8.43
C PHE A 6 3.61 -16.90 7.93
N LEU A 7 3.66 -15.57 7.78
CA LEU A 7 2.52 -14.75 7.31
C LEU A 7 2.95 -13.57 6.43
N ALA A 8 4.24 -13.40 6.17
CA ALA A 8 4.78 -12.31 5.38
C ALA A 8 5.82 -12.81 4.38
N PRO A 9 5.93 -12.18 3.20
CA PRO A 9 6.98 -12.49 2.24
C PRO A 9 8.35 -12.09 2.80
N LEU A 10 9.32 -13.00 2.70
CA LEU A 10 10.69 -12.78 3.14
C LEU A 10 11.63 -12.44 1.99
N ARG A 11 11.51 -13.13 0.86
CA ARG A 11 12.43 -12.99 -0.27
C ARG A 11 11.75 -13.31 -1.59
N GLY A 12 12.14 -12.60 -2.63
CA GLY A 12 11.74 -12.92 -4.00
C GLY A 12 11.01 -11.78 -4.70
N THR A 13 10.52 -12.07 -5.88
CA THR A 13 9.80 -11.11 -6.73
C THR A 13 8.44 -11.68 -7.12
N ARG A 14 7.43 -10.84 -7.07
CA ARG A 14 6.09 -11.11 -7.62
C ARG A 14 5.74 -9.99 -8.58
N GLY A 15 5.24 -10.32 -9.76
CA GLY A 15 4.70 -9.39 -10.70
C GLY A 15 3.34 -9.85 -11.20
N GLN A 16 2.44 -8.91 -11.43
CA GLN A 16 1.12 -9.14 -12.02
C GLN A 16 0.86 -8.05 -13.05
N ILE A 17 0.38 -8.45 -14.22
CA ILE A 17 -0.15 -7.54 -15.23
C ILE A 17 -1.57 -8.02 -15.49
N MET A 18 -2.53 -7.10 -15.42
CA MET A 18 -3.94 -7.37 -15.68
C MET A 18 -4.43 -6.43 -16.77
N LEU A 19 -5.07 -7.00 -17.77
CA LEU A 19 -5.77 -6.29 -18.84
C LEU A 19 -7.25 -6.56 -18.68
N THR A 20 -8.04 -5.50 -18.48
CA THR A 20 -9.48 -5.61 -18.34
C THR A 20 -10.16 -4.86 -19.49
N GLN A 21 -11.06 -5.55 -20.19
CA GLN A 21 -11.90 -4.95 -21.22
C GLN A 21 -13.37 -5.07 -20.81
N VAL A 22 -14.05 -3.95 -20.73
CA VAL A 22 -15.47 -3.89 -20.43
C VAL A 22 -16.23 -3.45 -21.68
N PHE A 23 -17.24 -4.25 -22.07
CA PHE A 23 -18.12 -3.98 -23.18
C PHE A 23 -19.54 -3.72 -22.67
N ASN A 24 -20.19 -2.76 -23.24
CA ASN A 24 -21.60 -2.51 -22.96
C ASN A 24 -22.50 -3.28 -23.93
N LEU A 25 -23.41 -4.07 -23.39
CA LEU A 25 -24.39 -4.84 -24.16
C LEU A 25 -25.79 -4.20 -24.19
N THR A 26 -25.99 -3.11 -23.46
CA THR A 26 -27.33 -2.52 -23.23
C THR A 26 -27.51 -1.09 -23.77
N GLY A 27 -26.55 -0.61 -24.59
CA GLY A 27 -26.67 0.70 -25.25
C GLY A 27 -26.36 1.92 -24.38
N GLN A 28 -25.83 1.74 -23.17
CA GLN A 28 -25.28 2.83 -22.35
C GLN A 28 -23.76 2.94 -22.54
N ASP A 29 -23.18 4.13 -22.56
CA ASP A 29 -21.76 4.38 -22.89
C ASP A 29 -20.78 3.95 -21.78
N TYR A 30 -20.68 2.65 -21.47
CA TYR A 30 -19.72 2.10 -20.48
C TYR A 30 -18.70 1.15 -21.13
N SER A 31 -17.94 1.62 -22.07
CA SER A 31 -16.89 0.82 -22.67
C SER A 31 -15.53 1.38 -22.23
N PHE A 32 -14.72 0.56 -21.58
CA PHE A 32 -13.37 0.96 -21.21
C PHE A 32 -12.41 -0.22 -21.25
N THR A 33 -11.14 0.10 -21.37
CA THR A 33 -10.02 -0.83 -21.23
C THR A 33 -9.15 -0.35 -20.09
N SER A 34 -8.76 -1.21 -19.16
CA SER A 34 -7.73 -0.90 -18.18
C SER A 34 -6.52 -1.80 -18.31
N ILE A 35 -5.36 -1.24 -17.99
CA ILE A 35 -4.09 -1.95 -17.88
C ILE A 35 -3.57 -1.66 -16.49
N ASP A 36 -3.31 -2.72 -15.73
CA ASP A 36 -2.87 -2.67 -14.34
C ASP A 36 -1.58 -3.48 -14.17
N ILE A 37 -0.61 -2.92 -13.46
CA ILE A 37 0.68 -3.55 -13.16
C ILE A 37 0.90 -3.45 -11.65
N ASP A 38 1.22 -4.57 -10.99
CA ASP A 38 1.64 -4.62 -9.58
C ASP A 38 2.94 -5.44 -9.51
N LEU A 39 4.03 -4.79 -9.14
CA LEU A 39 5.35 -5.39 -8.99
C LEU A 39 5.79 -5.29 -7.55
N ARG A 40 6.28 -6.40 -6.99
CA ARG A 40 6.75 -6.49 -5.62
C ARG A 40 8.08 -7.20 -5.57
N HIS A 41 8.99 -6.67 -4.74
CA HIS A 41 10.28 -7.28 -4.50
C HIS A 41 10.62 -7.25 -3.02
N TYR A 42 11.13 -8.37 -2.52
CA TYR A 42 11.48 -8.56 -1.12
C TYR A 42 12.95 -8.93 -1.02
N PHE A 43 13.71 -8.07 -0.35
CA PHE A 43 15.11 -8.31 -0.05
C PHE A 43 15.24 -8.87 1.36
N PHE A 44 15.64 -10.12 1.44
CA PHE A 44 15.95 -10.77 2.69
C PHE A 44 17.36 -10.33 3.14
N ILE A 45 17.43 -9.60 4.25
CA ILE A 45 18.71 -9.21 4.84
C ILE A 45 19.13 -10.26 5.87
N ASP A 46 18.22 -10.56 6.79
CA ASP A 46 18.39 -11.60 7.83
C ASP A 46 17.01 -12.08 8.28
N LYS A 47 16.96 -13.09 9.16
CA LYS A 47 15.70 -13.63 9.73
C LYS A 47 14.82 -12.56 10.37
N GLN A 48 15.44 -11.50 10.86
CA GLN A 48 14.77 -10.40 11.54
C GLN A 48 14.51 -9.18 10.66
N TYR A 49 15.12 -9.07 9.45
CA TYR A 49 15.09 -7.87 8.64
C TYR A 49 14.74 -8.16 7.18
N VAL A 50 13.75 -7.45 6.68
CA VAL A 50 13.30 -7.52 5.27
C VAL A 50 13.06 -6.12 4.74
N ILE A 51 13.54 -5.83 3.53
CA ILE A 51 13.10 -4.66 2.77
C ILE A 51 12.06 -5.13 1.76
N ALA A 52 10.88 -4.55 1.80
CA ALA A 52 9.80 -4.81 0.86
C ALA A 52 9.56 -3.57 0.00
N LEU A 53 9.58 -3.76 -1.31
CA LEU A 53 9.27 -2.73 -2.30
C LEU A 53 8.05 -3.15 -3.11
N ARG A 54 7.16 -2.20 -3.37
CA ARG A 54 6.00 -2.39 -4.25
C ARG A 54 5.85 -1.21 -5.18
N GLY A 55 5.66 -1.49 -6.46
CA GLY A 55 5.29 -0.52 -7.48
C GLY A 55 3.96 -0.91 -8.13
N VAL A 56 3.03 0.02 -8.21
CA VAL A 56 1.75 -0.16 -8.90
C VAL A 56 1.61 0.92 -9.96
N GLY A 57 1.13 0.54 -11.13
CA GLY A 57 0.77 1.45 -12.20
C GLY A 57 -0.53 1.01 -12.84
N GLY A 58 -1.39 1.95 -13.18
CA GLY A 58 -2.65 1.64 -13.84
C GLY A 58 -3.13 2.76 -14.74
N LYS A 59 -3.83 2.40 -15.82
CA LYS A 59 -4.44 3.34 -16.74
C LYS A 59 -5.77 2.80 -17.24
N ILE A 60 -6.80 3.64 -17.15
CA ILE A 60 -8.12 3.41 -17.74
C ILE A 60 -8.23 4.26 -19.01
N MET A 61 -8.61 3.63 -20.10
CA MET A 61 -8.85 4.22 -21.42
C MET A 61 -10.30 4.00 -21.82
N GLY A 62 -10.95 5.00 -22.39
CA GLY A 62 -12.36 4.95 -22.81
C GLY A 62 -13.21 5.95 -22.05
N SER A 63 -14.50 5.68 -21.86
CA SER A 63 -15.41 6.59 -21.14
C SER A 63 -15.07 6.60 -19.66
N GLU A 64 -14.50 7.71 -19.19
CA GLU A 64 -14.16 7.93 -17.78
C GLU A 64 -15.42 8.23 -16.98
N LYS A 65 -16.08 7.22 -16.47
CA LYS A 65 -17.15 7.43 -15.50
C LYS A 65 -16.61 7.26 -14.08
N GLU A 66 -17.21 7.99 -13.15
CA GLU A 66 -16.78 8.10 -11.76
C GLU A 66 -16.63 6.72 -11.06
N TYR A 67 -17.38 5.73 -11.50
CA TYR A 67 -17.34 4.36 -11.00
C TYR A 67 -16.10 3.55 -11.39
N PHE A 68 -15.31 4.03 -12.36
CA PHE A 68 -14.16 3.31 -12.92
C PHE A 68 -12.84 4.03 -12.70
N LYS A 69 -12.72 4.79 -11.63
CA LYS A 69 -11.48 5.47 -11.25
C LYS A 69 -10.65 4.59 -10.33
N TYR A 70 -9.35 4.74 -10.43
CA TYR A 70 -8.45 4.30 -9.37
C TYR A 70 -8.56 5.26 -8.20
N TYR A 71 -8.48 4.72 -7.01
CA TYR A 71 -8.47 5.51 -5.78
C TYR A 71 -7.26 5.16 -4.94
N ILE A 72 -6.62 6.18 -4.36
CA ILE A 72 -5.52 6.05 -3.43
C ILE A 72 -5.79 6.85 -2.16
N GLY A 73 -5.17 6.46 -1.07
CA GLY A 73 -5.37 6.89 0.31
C GLY A 73 -5.76 5.71 1.20
N GLY A 74 -5.19 5.65 2.39
CA GLY A 74 -5.44 4.59 3.35
C GLY A 74 -4.46 3.39 3.27
N PHE A 75 -4.84 2.28 3.86
CA PHE A 75 -3.99 1.17 4.32
C PHE A 75 -2.93 0.63 3.37
N ASN A 76 -3.20 0.37 2.14
CA ASN A 76 -2.26 -0.30 1.23
C ASN A 76 -1.80 0.62 0.10
N THR A 77 -2.01 1.92 0.27
CA THR A 77 -1.69 2.93 -0.72
C THR A 77 -0.90 4.06 -0.08
N LEU A 78 -1.52 5.18 0.26
CA LEU A 78 -0.94 6.32 0.94
C LEU A 78 -1.46 6.36 2.38
N ARG A 79 -0.68 5.84 3.32
CA ARG A 79 -1.10 5.68 4.72
C ARG A 79 -1.27 6.99 5.49
N GLY A 80 -0.60 8.05 5.07
CA GLY A 80 -0.74 9.39 5.66
C GLY A 80 -1.95 10.17 5.16
N HIS A 81 -2.78 9.59 4.30
CA HIS A 81 -3.95 10.23 3.72
C HIS A 81 -5.22 9.43 4.03
N PRO A 82 -6.39 10.11 4.17
CA PRO A 82 -7.67 9.45 4.35
C PRO A 82 -7.99 8.41 3.29
N PHE A 83 -8.85 7.46 3.64
CA PHE A 83 -9.24 6.40 2.72
C PHE A 83 -9.96 6.96 1.49
N VAL A 84 -9.50 6.56 0.28
CA VAL A 84 -10.11 6.95 -1.02
C VAL A 84 -10.07 8.46 -1.26
N GLU A 85 -9.04 9.16 -0.80
CA GLU A 85 -8.97 10.62 -0.90
C GLU A 85 -8.75 11.12 -2.33
N TYR A 86 -7.90 10.43 -3.10
CA TYR A 86 -7.55 10.84 -4.47
C TYR A 86 -8.02 9.82 -5.47
N GLY A 87 -8.60 10.29 -6.58
CA GLY A 87 -9.13 9.44 -7.63
C GLY A 87 -8.79 9.92 -9.03
N GLY A 88 -8.57 8.98 -9.97
CA GLY A 88 -8.27 9.30 -11.36
C GLY A 88 -8.28 8.08 -12.29
N SER A 89 -8.21 8.35 -13.59
CA SER A 89 -8.10 7.31 -14.62
C SER A 89 -6.68 6.76 -14.78
N ASN A 90 -5.71 7.43 -14.19
CA ASN A 90 -4.33 6.98 -14.12
C ASN A 90 -3.92 6.87 -12.65
N VAL A 91 -3.08 5.89 -12.34
CA VAL A 91 -2.54 5.69 -11.00
C VAL A 91 -1.06 5.30 -11.08
N PHE A 92 -0.31 5.83 -10.15
CA PHE A 92 1.03 5.38 -9.81
C PHE A 92 1.13 5.29 -8.30
N LEU A 93 1.74 4.22 -7.79
CA LEU A 93 2.01 4.03 -6.38
C LEU A 93 3.35 3.35 -6.21
N PHE A 94 4.12 3.79 -5.23
CA PHE A 94 5.33 3.13 -4.78
C PHE A 94 5.36 3.10 -3.26
N ASN A 95 5.53 1.90 -2.70
CA ASN A 95 5.68 1.67 -1.27
C ASN A 95 7.04 1.04 -1.01
N ALA A 96 7.76 1.55 -0.03
CA ALA A 96 8.99 0.98 0.48
C ALA A 96 8.86 0.76 1.98
N GLU A 97 9.15 -0.45 2.43
CA GLU A 97 9.07 -0.84 3.85
C GLU A 97 10.36 -1.50 4.31
N PHE A 98 10.85 -1.06 5.46
CA PHE A 98 11.84 -1.78 6.23
C PHE A 98 11.14 -2.46 7.41
N ARG A 99 11.06 -3.78 7.35
CA ARG A 99 10.39 -4.63 8.33
C ARG A 99 11.42 -5.26 9.27
N PHE A 100 11.12 -5.26 10.56
CA PHE A 100 11.98 -5.83 11.56
C PHE A 100 11.19 -6.54 12.66
N THR A 101 11.77 -7.61 13.17
CA THR A 101 11.18 -8.45 14.21
C THR A 101 11.89 -8.19 15.54
N PHE A 102 11.15 -7.86 16.58
CA PHE A 102 11.68 -7.74 17.94
C PHE A 102 11.63 -9.07 18.69
N ILE A 103 10.52 -9.79 18.56
CA ILE A 103 10.24 -11.04 19.27
C ILE A 103 9.66 -12.03 18.28
N GLU A 104 10.30 -13.19 18.15
CA GLU A 104 9.89 -14.23 17.19
C GLU A 104 8.61 -14.95 17.62
N SER A 105 8.47 -15.27 18.91
CA SER A 105 7.24 -15.86 19.43
C SER A 105 7.18 -15.80 20.96
N ILE A 106 5.96 -15.69 21.48
CA ILE A 106 5.63 -15.81 22.89
C ILE A 106 4.59 -16.91 23.04
N ASN A 107 4.90 -17.95 23.80
CA ASN A 107 3.95 -19.01 24.12
C ASN A 107 3.39 -18.75 25.53
N MET A 108 2.11 -18.43 25.60
CA MET A 108 1.39 -18.29 26.87
C MET A 108 0.73 -19.62 27.20
N GLY A 109 1.06 -20.16 28.40
CA GLY A 109 0.42 -21.33 28.94
C GLY A 109 -0.95 -21.03 29.57
N TRP A 110 -1.36 -21.90 30.51
CA TRP A 110 -2.60 -21.70 31.26
C TRP A 110 -2.65 -20.29 31.91
N PRO A 111 -3.78 -19.57 31.92
CA PRO A 111 -5.10 -19.97 31.45
C PRO A 111 -5.39 -19.68 29.95
N LEU A 112 -4.58 -18.90 29.28
CA LEU A 112 -4.96 -18.36 27.94
C LEU A 112 -4.61 -19.29 26.78
N PHE A 113 -3.66 -20.21 26.93
CA PHE A 113 -3.16 -21.09 25.88
C PHE A 113 -2.96 -20.38 24.51
N LEU A 114 -2.50 -19.13 24.56
CA LEU A 114 -2.35 -18.27 23.38
C LEU A 114 -0.91 -18.31 22.91
N LYS A 115 -0.74 -18.54 21.62
CA LYS A 115 0.56 -18.37 20.97
C LYS A 115 0.55 -17.03 20.24
N ILE A 116 1.29 -16.07 20.75
CA ILE A 116 1.62 -14.83 20.03
C ILE A 116 2.83 -15.17 19.18
N GLY A 117 2.70 -14.95 17.87
CA GLY A 117 3.80 -15.09 16.94
C GLY A 117 4.72 -13.88 16.94
N ASN A 118 5.16 -13.51 15.77
CA ASN A 118 6.09 -12.42 15.57
C ASN A 118 5.52 -11.06 16.07
N ILE A 119 6.29 -10.40 16.95
CA ILE A 119 6.09 -8.98 17.30
C ILE A 119 7.19 -8.20 16.60
N GLY A 120 6.81 -7.32 15.71
CA GLY A 120 7.75 -6.55 14.92
C GLY A 120 7.28 -5.13 14.66
N GLY A 121 8.08 -4.44 13.88
CA GLY A 121 7.80 -3.10 13.43
C GLY A 121 8.09 -2.93 11.95
N VAL A 122 7.63 -1.81 11.43
CA VAL A 122 7.88 -1.37 10.07
C VAL A 122 8.20 0.12 10.07
N LEU A 123 9.19 0.52 9.29
CA LEU A 123 9.37 1.89 8.84
C LEU A 123 8.98 1.92 7.37
N PHE A 124 8.27 2.95 6.95
CA PHE A 124 7.78 3.00 5.57
C PHE A 124 7.80 4.39 4.96
N ILE A 125 7.86 4.38 3.64
CA ILE A 125 7.64 5.54 2.78
C ILE A 125 6.66 5.09 1.71
N ASP A 126 5.58 5.84 1.55
CA ASP A 126 4.58 5.65 0.51
C ASP A 126 4.58 6.88 -0.40
N THR A 127 4.58 6.67 -1.70
CA THR A 127 4.44 7.74 -2.68
C THR A 127 3.46 7.34 -3.76
N GLY A 128 2.72 8.30 -4.28
CA GLY A 128 1.76 7.99 -5.33
C GLY A 128 1.00 9.18 -5.87
N SER A 129 0.25 8.90 -6.90
CA SER A 129 -0.64 9.84 -7.57
C SER A 129 -1.82 9.08 -8.16
N ALA A 130 -3.00 9.71 -8.13
CA ALA A 130 -4.13 9.31 -8.95
C ALA A 130 -4.66 10.57 -9.65
N TRP A 131 -4.68 10.56 -10.98
CA TRP A 131 -5.00 11.75 -11.77
C TRP A 131 -5.85 11.41 -13.01
N GLY A 132 -6.52 12.44 -13.55
CA GLY A 132 -7.29 12.36 -14.79
C GLY A 132 -6.46 12.65 -16.03
N ASN A 133 -6.89 13.61 -16.82
CA ASN A 133 -6.28 13.92 -18.13
C ASN A 133 -4.96 14.71 -18.02
N SER A 134 -4.78 15.50 -16.97
CA SER A 134 -3.59 16.32 -16.73
C SER A 134 -2.90 15.90 -15.45
N TYR A 135 -1.58 15.95 -15.44
CA TYR A 135 -0.74 15.66 -14.28
C TYR A 135 0.18 16.83 -13.99
N THR A 136 0.09 17.36 -12.77
CA THR A 136 0.95 18.43 -12.28
C THR A 136 1.77 17.93 -11.11
N PHE A 137 3.09 17.71 -11.32
CA PHE A 137 3.97 17.21 -10.25
C PHE A 137 4.14 18.24 -9.14
N PHE A 138 4.45 19.50 -9.52
CA PHE A 138 4.76 20.56 -8.59
C PHE A 138 4.13 21.88 -9.02
N ASN A 139 3.38 22.50 -8.13
CA ASN A 139 2.79 23.81 -8.36
C ASN A 139 3.72 24.90 -7.80
N LYS A 140 4.27 25.73 -8.69
CA LYS A 140 5.20 26.80 -8.35
C LYS A 140 4.55 27.98 -7.61
N GLU A 141 3.25 28.17 -7.78
CA GLU A 141 2.54 29.27 -7.13
C GLU A 141 2.27 28.98 -5.66
N THR A 142 2.00 27.70 -5.33
CA THR A 142 1.71 27.25 -3.97
C THR A 142 2.93 26.66 -3.27
N ASP A 143 4.05 26.47 -3.98
CA ASP A 143 5.29 25.81 -3.53
C ASP A 143 5.01 24.41 -2.93
N ARG A 144 4.21 23.61 -3.63
CA ARG A 144 3.77 22.27 -3.15
C ARG A 144 3.69 21.25 -4.28
N PHE A 145 3.82 19.99 -3.89
CA PHE A 145 3.39 18.88 -4.74
C PHE A 145 1.87 18.95 -4.94
N GLU A 146 1.40 18.89 -6.18
CA GLU A 146 -0.02 18.96 -6.51
C GLU A 146 -0.61 17.55 -6.63
N ASP A 147 -0.29 16.81 -7.68
CA ASP A 147 -0.79 15.45 -7.85
C ASP A 147 0.08 14.41 -7.18
N PHE A 148 1.39 14.68 -7.03
CA PHE A 148 2.30 13.80 -6.34
C PHE A 148 2.12 13.90 -4.83
N LYS A 149 1.91 12.76 -4.18
CA LYS A 149 1.76 12.63 -2.73
C LYS A 149 2.87 11.75 -2.17
N MET A 150 3.27 12.04 -0.95
CA MET A 150 4.28 11.28 -0.24
C MET A 150 3.93 11.21 1.24
N ASP A 151 4.09 10.05 1.81
CA ASP A 151 3.89 9.78 3.24
C ASP A 151 5.11 9.08 3.80
N MET A 152 5.32 9.23 5.09
CA MET A 152 6.27 8.40 5.82
C MET A 152 5.74 8.09 7.21
N GLY A 153 6.19 6.99 7.74
CA GLY A 153 5.70 6.57 9.03
C GLY A 153 6.37 5.33 9.59
N PHE A 154 5.82 4.90 10.68
CA PHE A 154 6.20 3.64 11.31
C PHE A 154 4.95 2.90 11.79
N GLY A 155 5.09 1.60 11.98
CA GLY A 155 3.98 0.79 12.45
C GLY A 155 4.44 -0.38 13.29
N PHE A 156 3.48 -0.94 14.02
CA PHE A 156 3.64 -2.17 14.80
C PHE A 156 2.91 -3.31 14.13
N ARG A 157 3.51 -4.49 14.23
CA ARG A 157 2.98 -5.74 13.69
C ARG A 157 2.92 -6.76 14.79
N LEU A 158 1.73 -7.31 15.05
CA LEU A 158 1.50 -8.35 16.02
C LEU A 158 0.84 -9.54 15.34
N THR A 159 1.54 -10.64 15.27
CA THR A 159 0.98 -11.88 14.75
C THR A 159 0.32 -12.66 15.87
N VAL A 160 -0.98 -12.90 15.74
CA VAL A 160 -1.75 -13.76 16.64
C VAL A 160 -2.01 -15.09 15.92
N TYR A 161 -1.49 -16.18 16.50
CA TYR A 161 -1.64 -17.50 15.92
C TYR A 161 -3.12 -17.96 15.95
N PRO A 162 -3.69 -18.60 14.92
CA PRO A 162 -2.95 -19.15 13.77
C PRO A 162 -2.86 -18.24 12.54
N ILE A 163 -3.62 -17.15 12.40
CA ILE A 163 -3.84 -16.57 11.05
C ILE A 163 -3.92 -15.04 11.01
N VAL A 164 -3.85 -14.32 12.12
CA VAL A 164 -4.14 -12.87 12.12
C VAL A 164 -2.89 -12.03 12.37
N ILE A 165 -2.64 -11.08 11.47
CA ILE A 165 -1.69 -9.99 11.72
C ILE A 165 -2.48 -8.74 12.07
N LEU A 166 -2.24 -8.21 13.26
CA LEU A 166 -2.68 -6.90 13.69
C LEU A 166 -1.64 -5.87 13.26
N LYS A 167 -2.09 -4.82 12.59
CA LYS A 167 -1.25 -3.74 12.10
C LYS A 167 -1.73 -2.44 12.70
N LEU A 168 -0.81 -1.68 13.27
CA LEU A 168 -1.05 -0.33 13.75
C LEU A 168 -0.01 0.58 13.13
N ASP A 169 -0.42 1.45 12.22
CA ASP A 169 0.46 2.35 11.51
C ASP A 169 0.21 3.80 11.93
N TYR A 170 1.30 4.54 12.13
CA TYR A 170 1.33 5.97 12.32
C TYR A 170 2.00 6.59 11.10
N ALA A 171 1.28 7.40 10.35
CA ALA A 171 1.72 7.97 9.10
C ALA A 171 1.54 9.49 9.08
N TRP A 172 2.47 10.18 8.45
CA TRP A 172 2.44 11.61 8.24
C TRP A 172 2.54 11.91 6.75
N PRO A 173 1.60 12.68 6.17
CA PRO A 173 1.75 13.18 4.83
C PRO A 173 2.88 14.22 4.81
N TYR A 174 3.67 14.21 3.74
CA TYR A 174 4.77 15.13 3.52
C TYR A 174 4.46 16.10 2.39
N TYR A 175 4.39 17.39 2.70
CA TYR A 175 4.07 18.47 1.78
C TYR A 175 5.30 19.37 1.58
N TYR A 176 6.30 18.90 0.84
CA TYR A 176 7.51 19.65 0.51
C TYR A 176 8.06 20.51 1.69
N GLY A 177 8.80 19.85 2.57
CA GLY A 177 9.42 20.50 3.75
C GLY A 177 8.55 20.62 4.99
N LYS A 178 7.28 20.17 4.94
CA LYS A 178 6.38 20.16 6.09
C LYS A 178 5.62 18.84 6.20
N PHE A 179 5.45 18.39 7.44
CA PHE A 179 4.56 17.28 7.72
C PHE A 179 3.14 17.78 8.01
N GLY A 180 2.15 17.08 7.52
CA GLY A 180 0.75 17.29 7.85
C GLY A 180 0.34 16.63 9.16
N GLU A 181 -0.96 16.60 9.40
CA GLU A 181 -1.53 15.90 10.55
C GLU A 181 -1.33 14.39 10.39
N LYS A 182 -1.06 13.73 11.50
CA LYS A 182 -0.84 12.29 11.51
C LYS A 182 -2.15 11.53 11.30
N GLU A 183 -2.06 10.47 10.53
CA GLU A 183 -3.08 9.45 10.43
C GLU A 183 -2.68 8.23 11.27
N ILE A 184 -3.67 7.61 11.92
CA ILE A 184 -3.49 6.37 12.69
C ILE A 184 -4.39 5.32 12.07
N LEU A 185 -3.77 4.25 11.55
CA LEU A 185 -4.49 3.20 10.86
C LEU A 185 -4.35 1.89 11.62
N PHE A 186 -5.49 1.28 11.89
CA PHE A 186 -5.56 -0.07 12.44
C PHE A 186 -6.14 -1.01 11.40
N SER A 187 -5.45 -2.09 11.08
CA SER A 187 -5.92 -3.09 10.13
C SER A 187 -5.58 -4.51 10.54
N LEU A 188 -6.35 -5.44 9.97
CA LEU A 188 -6.19 -6.88 10.13
C LEU A 188 -5.87 -7.47 8.76
N GLY A 189 -4.92 -8.40 8.68
CA GLY A 189 -4.65 -9.10 7.43
C GLY A 189 -3.18 -9.34 7.15
N TYR A 190 -2.91 -9.83 5.93
CA TYR A 190 -1.55 -10.12 5.48
C TYR A 190 -0.78 -8.85 5.10
N GLU A 191 0.54 -8.92 5.11
CA GLU A 191 1.40 -7.92 4.51
C GLU A 191 1.48 -8.13 2.98
N PHE A 192 1.71 -7.04 2.25
CA PHE A 192 1.88 -7.12 0.80
C PHE A 192 3.22 -7.72 0.40
#